data_7c8b11a0d951d8ff94ca3685cc92e04d
#
_entry.id   7c8b11a0d951d8ff94ca3685cc92e04d
#
_cell.length_a   1.000
_cell.length_b   1.000
_cell.length_c   1.000
_cell.angle_alpha   90.00
_cell.angle_beta   90.00
_cell.angle_gamma   90.00
#
_symmetry.space_group_name_H-M   'P 1'
#
loop_
_entity.id
_entity.type
_entity.pdbx_description
1 polymer ?
#
loop_
_entity_poly.entity_id
_entity_poly.type
_entity_poly.pdbx_seq_one_letter_code
_entity_poly.pdbx_strand_id
1 'polypeptide(L)'
;MSVVVITGAAGLVGSMLRPRLARPGRTLRVLDVAPLTAGPGEEAIQGSVTDMDVMTAACQGADAVIHLGGIPGEASWERIRDVNIGGGYVTFEAARRAGTPRVIFASSNHAVGFSPRSSFPVPDYAFPKPDTYYGVSKAAVEALAAMYHHRYGMDAICLRILSCFPRPQNVRMLSTWLSPDDAGRLFEACLSAERPGFRVAYGVSANTRGGWVSLAEANALGYQPEDDAEAYAAEVIAEHGEPDPDDPVQRYLGGEFTLPQEQIPRR
;
A
#
# COMPACT_ATOMS: atom_id res chain seq x y z
N MET A 1 24.45 9.41 -1.78
CA MET A 1 23.09 10.01 -1.78
C MET A 1 22.15 9.01 -2.41
N SER A 2 20.99 8.78 -1.83
CA SER A 2 19.97 7.90 -2.42
C SER A 2 18.79 8.73 -2.94
N VAL A 3 18.17 8.27 -4.04
CA VAL A 3 16.99 8.91 -4.63
C VAL A 3 15.83 7.92 -4.59
N VAL A 4 14.70 8.33 -3.99
CA VAL A 4 13.49 7.51 -3.90
C VAL A 4 12.33 8.28 -4.56
N VAL A 5 11.71 7.66 -5.55
CA VAL A 5 10.49 8.20 -6.19
C VAL A 5 9.29 7.78 -5.38
N ILE A 6 8.38 8.72 -5.07
CA ILE A 6 7.10 8.44 -4.42
C ILE A 6 5.98 8.94 -5.34
N THR A 7 5.21 8.04 -5.92
CA THR A 7 4.02 8.40 -6.71
C THR A 7 2.79 8.44 -5.82
N GLY A 8 1.78 9.23 -6.18
CA GLY A 8 0.61 9.45 -5.30
C GLY A 8 0.97 10.23 -4.03
N ALA A 9 1.98 11.09 -4.14
CA ALA A 9 2.61 11.76 -3.02
C ALA A 9 1.74 12.84 -2.35
N ALA A 10 0.69 13.34 -3.03
CA ALA A 10 -0.31 14.23 -2.47
C ALA A 10 -1.47 13.48 -1.78
N GLY A 11 -1.58 12.18 -1.99
CA GLY A 11 -2.60 11.33 -1.37
C GLY A 11 -2.40 11.15 0.13
N LEU A 12 -3.38 10.53 0.80
CA LEU A 12 -3.37 10.31 2.25
C LEU A 12 -2.10 9.60 2.72
N VAL A 13 -1.78 8.44 2.13
CA VAL A 13 -0.59 7.66 2.53
C VAL A 13 0.68 8.40 2.14
N GLY A 14 0.74 9.00 0.94
CA GLY A 14 1.90 9.75 0.47
C GLY A 14 2.26 10.91 1.40
N SER A 15 1.27 11.71 1.79
CA SER A 15 1.48 12.84 2.70
C SER A 15 1.97 12.43 4.10
N MET A 16 1.55 11.27 4.58
CA MET A 16 2.01 10.71 5.85
C MET A 16 3.44 10.14 5.74
N LEU A 17 3.79 9.54 4.60
CA LEU A 17 5.12 8.92 4.41
C LEU A 17 6.24 9.92 4.13
N ARG A 18 5.99 10.98 3.37
CA ARG A 18 7.01 11.97 2.99
C ARG A 18 7.86 12.43 4.18
N PRO A 19 7.30 12.98 5.28
CA PRO A 19 8.09 13.42 6.42
C PRO A 19 8.82 12.27 7.15
N ARG A 20 8.30 11.04 7.09
CA ARG A 20 8.85 9.87 7.78
C ARG A 20 10.00 9.21 7.02
N LEU A 21 10.01 9.39 5.71
CA LEU A 21 11.09 8.88 4.85
C LEU A 21 12.16 9.93 4.56
N ALA A 22 11.93 11.21 4.93
CA ALA A 22 12.92 12.28 4.82
C ALA A 22 14.09 12.02 5.78
N ARG A 23 15.31 12.01 5.24
CA ARG A 23 16.54 11.89 6.04
C ARG A 23 17.75 12.48 5.31
N PRO A 24 18.82 12.86 6.03
CA PRO A 24 20.05 13.33 5.41
C PRO A 24 20.59 12.34 4.38
N GLY A 25 21.00 12.83 3.21
CA GLY A 25 21.55 12.01 2.14
C GLY A 25 20.52 11.27 1.27
N ARG A 26 19.22 11.48 1.50
CA ARG A 26 18.13 11.00 0.66
C ARG A 26 17.39 12.15 0.00
N THR A 27 17.17 12.04 -1.31
CA THR A 27 16.24 12.90 -2.05
C THR A 27 14.94 12.12 -2.29
N LEU A 28 13.80 12.70 -1.94
CA LEU A 28 12.48 12.18 -2.28
C LEU A 28 11.98 12.90 -3.53
N ARG A 29 11.82 12.16 -4.63
CA ARG A 29 11.17 12.64 -5.84
C ARG A 29 9.68 12.36 -5.73
N VAL A 30 8.89 13.41 -5.40
CA VAL A 30 7.46 13.29 -5.09
C VAL A 30 6.61 13.62 -6.30
N LEU A 31 5.83 12.64 -6.80
CA LEU A 31 5.04 12.74 -8.03
C LEU A 31 3.55 12.58 -7.74
N ASP A 32 2.74 13.49 -8.28
CA ASP A 32 1.28 13.40 -8.24
C ASP A 32 0.67 14.18 -9.42
N VAL A 33 -0.58 13.85 -9.78
CA VAL A 33 -1.39 14.64 -10.71
C VAL A 33 -1.84 15.95 -10.07
N ALA A 34 -2.06 15.95 -8.74
CA ALA A 34 -2.36 17.14 -7.98
C ALA A 34 -1.09 17.99 -7.77
N PRO A 35 -1.22 19.33 -7.69
CA PRO A 35 -0.10 20.20 -7.36
C PRO A 35 0.55 19.80 -6.03
N LEU A 36 1.88 19.78 -6.03
CA LEU A 36 2.70 19.45 -4.87
C LEU A 36 3.66 20.60 -4.54
N THR A 37 3.81 20.89 -3.26
CA THR A 37 4.91 21.72 -2.77
C THR A 37 6.01 20.82 -2.25
N ALA A 38 7.22 20.95 -2.78
CA ALA A 38 8.38 20.23 -2.31
C ALA A 38 8.81 20.74 -0.93
N GLY A 39 9.04 19.83 0.01
CA GLY A 39 9.68 20.09 1.29
C GLY A 39 11.21 20.02 1.21
N PRO A 40 11.91 20.21 2.33
CA PRO A 40 13.36 20.02 2.39
C PRO A 40 13.77 18.61 1.97
N GLY A 41 14.70 18.51 1.01
CA GLY A 41 15.16 17.23 0.47
C GLY A 41 14.18 16.56 -0.51
N GLU A 42 13.19 17.30 -1.02
CA GLU A 42 12.23 16.83 -2.00
C GLU A 42 12.36 17.52 -3.35
N GLU A 43 12.03 16.80 -4.42
CA GLU A 43 11.86 17.28 -5.79
C GLU A 43 10.42 16.99 -6.22
N ALA A 44 9.61 18.02 -6.47
CA ALA A 44 8.21 17.85 -6.88
C ALA A 44 8.10 17.69 -8.41
N ILE A 45 7.35 16.66 -8.83
CA ILE A 45 7.01 16.41 -10.23
C ILE A 45 5.49 16.35 -10.34
N GLN A 46 4.90 17.22 -11.14
CA GLN A 46 3.48 17.12 -11.47
C GLN A 46 3.30 16.26 -12.71
N GLY A 47 2.56 15.15 -12.58
CA GLY A 47 2.34 14.23 -13.69
C GLY A 47 1.52 13.01 -13.31
N SER A 48 1.16 12.22 -14.32
CA SER A 48 0.36 11.02 -14.15
C SER A 48 1.25 9.76 -14.11
N VAL A 49 0.88 8.81 -13.25
CA VAL A 49 1.48 7.46 -13.25
C VAL A 49 1.17 6.66 -14.52
N THR A 50 0.22 7.12 -15.34
CA THR A 50 -0.10 6.51 -16.65
C THR A 50 0.74 7.07 -17.79
N ASP A 51 1.53 8.10 -17.54
CA ASP A 51 2.43 8.72 -18.53
C ASP A 51 3.82 8.08 -18.46
N MET A 52 4.17 7.35 -19.50
CA MET A 52 5.43 6.61 -19.58
C MET A 52 6.66 7.52 -19.58
N ASP A 53 6.58 8.67 -20.25
CA ASP A 53 7.72 9.57 -20.37
C ASP A 53 7.98 10.29 -19.04
N VAL A 54 6.92 10.78 -18.39
CA VAL A 54 6.99 11.38 -17.05
C VAL A 54 7.55 10.37 -16.05
N MET A 55 7.03 9.16 -16.03
CA MET A 55 7.47 8.12 -15.10
C MET A 55 8.91 7.67 -15.37
N THR A 56 9.30 7.55 -16.64
CA THR A 56 10.70 7.19 -16.99
C THR A 56 11.65 8.30 -16.55
N ALA A 57 11.32 9.56 -16.79
CA ALA A 57 12.13 10.70 -16.32
C ALA A 57 12.22 10.74 -14.78
N ALA A 58 11.12 10.51 -14.07
CA ALA A 58 11.11 10.45 -12.61
C ALA A 58 12.00 9.33 -12.05
N CYS A 59 12.09 8.19 -12.74
CA CYS A 59 12.88 7.03 -12.34
C CYS A 59 14.38 7.17 -12.66
N GLN A 60 14.82 8.12 -13.50
CA GLN A 60 16.23 8.26 -13.86
C GLN A 60 17.13 8.50 -12.64
N GLY A 61 18.11 7.58 -12.44
CA GLY A 61 19.04 7.63 -11.31
C GLY A 61 18.38 7.39 -9.94
N ALA A 62 17.17 6.87 -9.91
CA ALA A 62 16.52 6.50 -8.65
C ALA A 62 16.95 5.11 -8.17
N ASP A 63 17.10 4.95 -6.86
CA ASP A 63 17.42 3.68 -6.20
C ASP A 63 16.16 2.83 -5.96
N ALA A 64 15.01 3.48 -5.80
CA ALA A 64 13.72 2.79 -5.61
C ALA A 64 12.54 3.66 -6.03
N VAL A 65 11.42 2.99 -6.34
CA VAL A 65 10.10 3.61 -6.51
C VAL A 65 9.17 3.08 -5.43
N ILE A 66 8.50 3.98 -4.71
CA ILE A 66 7.33 3.71 -3.88
C ILE A 66 6.10 4.11 -4.69
N HIS A 67 5.34 3.11 -5.15
CA HIS A 67 4.16 3.34 -5.99
C HIS A 67 2.88 3.31 -5.17
N LEU A 68 2.38 4.52 -4.82
CA LEU A 68 1.11 4.74 -4.15
C LEU A 68 0.03 5.29 -5.10
N GLY A 69 0.46 5.77 -6.28
CA GLY A 69 -0.41 6.43 -7.25
C GLY A 69 -1.49 5.50 -7.78
N GLY A 70 -2.73 5.97 -7.74
CA GLY A 70 -3.90 5.21 -8.21
C GLY A 70 -5.19 5.71 -7.57
N ILE A 71 -6.30 5.16 -8.00
CA ILE A 71 -7.62 5.37 -7.37
C ILE A 71 -7.65 4.54 -6.09
N PRO A 72 -7.90 5.14 -4.91
CA PRO A 72 -7.70 4.49 -3.61
C PRO A 72 -8.92 3.69 -3.11
N GLY A 73 -9.84 3.33 -3.98
CA GLY A 73 -11.07 2.60 -3.65
C GLY A 73 -11.80 2.13 -4.90
N GLU A 74 -13.06 1.73 -4.73
CA GLU A 74 -13.86 1.24 -5.84
C GLU A 74 -14.27 2.36 -6.80
N ALA A 75 -14.21 2.06 -8.09
CA ALA A 75 -14.62 2.94 -9.19
C ALA A 75 -15.07 2.10 -10.40
N SER A 76 -15.43 2.74 -11.53
CA SER A 76 -15.76 2.00 -12.75
C SER A 76 -14.58 1.17 -13.24
N TRP A 77 -14.89 0.05 -13.90
CA TRP A 77 -13.88 -0.86 -14.47
C TRP A 77 -12.86 -0.13 -15.35
N GLU A 78 -13.34 0.77 -16.22
CA GLU A 78 -12.48 1.53 -17.14
C GLU A 78 -11.47 2.37 -16.38
N ARG A 79 -11.92 3.11 -15.36
CA ARG A 79 -11.03 3.94 -14.54
C ARG A 79 -10.03 3.10 -13.76
N ILE A 80 -10.47 2.01 -13.14
CA ILE A 80 -9.59 1.09 -12.39
C ILE A 80 -8.58 0.44 -13.34
N ARG A 81 -9.02 -0.05 -14.49
CA ARG A 81 -8.13 -0.63 -15.50
C ARG A 81 -7.06 0.35 -15.95
N ASP A 82 -7.49 1.54 -16.35
CA ASP A 82 -6.59 2.51 -16.98
C ASP A 82 -5.62 3.13 -15.96
N VAL A 83 -6.11 3.49 -14.77
CA VAL A 83 -5.28 4.17 -13.76
C VAL A 83 -4.52 3.17 -12.89
N ASN A 84 -5.19 2.17 -12.31
CA ASN A 84 -4.52 1.30 -11.34
C ASN A 84 -3.69 0.20 -12.01
N ILE A 85 -4.26 -0.51 -12.99
CA ILE A 85 -3.53 -1.57 -13.69
C ILE A 85 -2.55 -0.95 -14.70
N GLY A 86 -3.02 0.01 -15.51
CA GLY A 86 -2.19 0.72 -16.48
C GLY A 86 -1.05 1.50 -15.82
N GLY A 87 -1.34 2.24 -14.75
CA GLY A 87 -0.33 2.97 -13.98
C GLY A 87 0.66 2.05 -13.29
N GLY A 88 0.21 0.90 -12.77
CA GLY A 88 1.11 -0.13 -12.25
C GLY A 88 2.06 -0.66 -13.31
N TYR A 89 1.56 -1.01 -14.51
CA TYR A 89 2.39 -1.41 -15.64
C TYR A 89 3.42 -0.31 -16.00
N VAL A 90 2.96 0.92 -16.18
CA VAL A 90 3.83 2.05 -16.53
C VAL A 90 4.92 2.25 -15.49
N THR A 91 4.59 2.14 -14.20
CA THR A 91 5.57 2.30 -13.11
C THR A 91 6.67 1.23 -13.17
N PHE A 92 6.31 -0.05 -13.28
CA PHE A 92 7.30 -1.13 -13.39
C PHE A 92 8.14 -1.02 -14.67
N GLU A 93 7.51 -0.71 -15.80
CA GLU A 93 8.21 -0.59 -17.07
C GLU A 93 9.12 0.65 -17.11
N ALA A 94 8.70 1.79 -16.59
CA ALA A 94 9.51 3.00 -16.46
C ALA A 94 10.74 2.76 -15.55
N ALA A 95 10.54 2.14 -14.38
CA ALA A 95 11.63 1.75 -13.49
C ALA A 95 12.64 0.83 -14.19
N ARG A 96 12.15 -0.20 -14.92
CA ARG A 96 13.01 -1.09 -15.70
C ARG A 96 13.82 -0.35 -16.78
N ARG A 97 13.18 0.55 -17.55
CA ARG A 97 13.85 1.35 -18.60
C ARG A 97 14.91 2.29 -18.04
N ALA A 98 14.63 2.88 -16.87
CA ALA A 98 15.55 3.77 -16.17
C ALA A 98 16.67 3.04 -15.41
N GLY A 99 16.60 1.70 -15.30
CA GLY A 99 17.56 0.92 -14.53
C GLY A 99 17.36 1.01 -13.01
N THR A 100 16.20 1.46 -12.56
CA THR A 100 15.84 1.51 -11.12
C THR A 100 15.65 0.08 -10.60
N PRO A 101 16.43 -0.36 -9.59
CA PRO A 101 16.47 -1.77 -9.21
C PRO A 101 15.28 -2.26 -8.41
N ARG A 102 14.51 -1.35 -7.77
CA ARG A 102 13.48 -1.71 -6.78
C ARG A 102 12.18 -0.95 -6.97
N VAL A 103 11.06 -1.68 -6.89
CA VAL A 103 9.72 -1.11 -6.82
C VAL A 103 8.98 -1.67 -5.59
N ILE A 104 8.49 -0.76 -4.74
CA ILE A 104 7.63 -1.06 -3.59
C ILE A 104 6.23 -0.61 -3.97
N PHE A 105 5.35 -1.58 -4.19
CA PHE A 105 3.98 -1.34 -4.64
C PHE A 105 3.02 -1.38 -3.45
N ALA A 106 2.25 -0.30 -3.26
CA ALA A 106 1.14 -0.29 -2.33
C ALA A 106 -0.02 -1.13 -2.87
N SER A 107 0.04 -2.43 -2.59
CA SER A 107 -1.09 -3.33 -2.73
C SER A 107 -2.09 -3.11 -1.58
N SER A 108 -3.06 -3.98 -1.42
CA SER A 108 -4.13 -3.83 -0.44
C SER A 108 -4.62 -5.20 0.05
N ASN A 109 -5.16 -5.23 1.28
CA ASN A 109 -5.93 -6.37 1.76
C ASN A 109 -7.09 -6.72 0.81
N HIS A 110 -7.57 -5.78 -0.02
CA HIS A 110 -8.63 -6.00 -1.02
C HIS A 110 -8.22 -6.96 -2.14
N ALA A 111 -6.93 -7.19 -2.39
CA ALA A 111 -6.46 -8.26 -3.28
C ALA A 111 -6.88 -9.67 -2.82
N VAL A 112 -7.14 -9.82 -1.53
CA VAL A 112 -7.61 -11.06 -0.87
C VAL A 112 -8.83 -10.79 0.02
N GLY A 113 -9.62 -9.77 -0.31
CA GLY A 113 -10.69 -9.23 0.51
C GLY A 113 -11.76 -10.23 0.93
N PHE A 114 -12.12 -11.19 0.07
CA PHE A 114 -13.02 -12.30 0.41
C PHE A 114 -12.38 -13.44 1.22
N SER A 115 -11.23 -13.19 1.88
CA SER A 115 -10.70 -14.14 2.86
C SER A 115 -11.58 -14.13 4.12
N PRO A 116 -12.21 -15.27 4.49
CA PRO A 116 -13.14 -15.30 5.62
C PRO A 116 -12.38 -15.28 6.96
N ARG A 117 -13.02 -14.73 7.98
CA ARG A 117 -12.46 -14.65 9.35
C ARG A 117 -12.02 -16.02 9.91
N SER A 118 -12.68 -17.09 9.50
CA SER A 118 -12.32 -18.48 9.89
C SER A 118 -10.96 -18.92 9.35
N SER A 119 -10.36 -18.19 8.40
CA SER A 119 -9.03 -18.48 7.84
C SER A 119 -7.93 -17.56 8.39
N PHE A 120 -8.20 -16.75 9.42
CA PHE A 120 -7.20 -15.86 10.02
C PHE A 120 -6.18 -16.65 10.89
N PRO A 121 -4.91 -16.23 10.90
CA PRO A 121 -4.32 -15.16 10.08
C PRO A 121 -4.22 -15.54 8.61
N VAL A 122 -4.58 -14.60 7.70
CA VAL A 122 -4.44 -14.82 6.25
C VAL A 122 -2.96 -14.86 5.88
N PRO A 123 -2.47 -15.90 5.18
CA PRO A 123 -1.06 -16.03 4.80
C PRO A 123 -0.60 -14.93 3.84
N ASP A 124 0.69 -14.55 3.89
CA ASP A 124 1.27 -13.53 3.01
C ASP A 124 1.06 -13.83 1.52
N TYR A 125 1.28 -15.10 1.11
CA TYR A 125 1.07 -15.56 -0.27
C TYR A 125 -0.31 -16.21 -0.48
N ALA A 126 -1.34 -15.73 0.22
CA ALA A 126 -2.70 -16.20 -0.04
C ALA A 126 -3.09 -15.97 -1.51
N PHE A 127 -3.75 -16.99 -2.11
CA PHE A 127 -4.27 -16.87 -3.47
C PHE A 127 -5.26 -15.70 -3.55
N PRO A 128 -5.22 -14.88 -4.62
CA PRO A 128 -6.10 -13.73 -4.77
C PRO A 128 -7.59 -14.09 -4.65
N LYS A 129 -8.29 -13.35 -3.80
CA LYS A 129 -9.75 -13.39 -3.60
C LYS A 129 -10.26 -11.95 -3.53
N PRO A 130 -10.14 -11.18 -4.63
CA PRO A 130 -10.47 -9.76 -4.62
C PRO A 130 -11.97 -9.55 -4.40
N ASP A 131 -12.31 -8.48 -3.69
CA ASP A 131 -13.67 -8.12 -3.32
C ASP A 131 -14.32 -7.12 -4.29
N THR A 132 -13.53 -6.38 -5.04
CA THR A 132 -13.95 -5.28 -5.92
C THR A 132 -13.04 -5.20 -7.16
N TYR A 133 -13.38 -4.35 -8.14
CA TYR A 133 -12.46 -4.03 -9.24
C TYR A 133 -11.16 -3.40 -8.72
N TYR A 134 -11.25 -2.60 -7.65
CA TYR A 134 -10.06 -2.11 -6.96
C TYR A 134 -9.18 -3.27 -6.46
N GLY A 135 -9.77 -4.25 -5.77
CA GLY A 135 -9.07 -5.45 -5.33
C GLY A 135 -8.47 -6.25 -6.48
N VAL A 136 -9.21 -6.41 -7.60
CA VAL A 136 -8.69 -7.03 -8.83
C VAL A 136 -7.47 -6.28 -9.34
N SER A 137 -7.49 -4.94 -9.35
CA SER A 137 -6.35 -4.16 -9.82
C SER A 137 -5.10 -4.40 -8.99
N LYS A 138 -5.25 -4.53 -7.67
CA LYS A 138 -4.12 -4.79 -6.78
C LYS A 138 -3.53 -6.18 -7.04
N ALA A 139 -4.35 -7.22 -7.16
CA ALA A 139 -3.91 -8.56 -7.51
C ALA A 139 -3.25 -8.62 -8.91
N ALA A 140 -3.76 -7.89 -9.89
CA ALA A 140 -3.17 -7.81 -11.23
C ALA A 140 -1.76 -7.20 -11.20
N VAL A 141 -1.55 -6.13 -10.42
CA VAL A 141 -0.24 -5.50 -10.30
C VAL A 141 0.73 -6.36 -9.46
N GLU A 142 0.26 -7.13 -8.47
CA GLU A 142 1.09 -8.15 -7.80
C GLU A 142 1.61 -9.19 -8.80
N ALA A 143 0.78 -9.63 -9.75
CA ALA A 143 1.20 -10.56 -10.82
C ALA A 143 2.22 -9.91 -11.78
N LEU A 144 2.04 -8.63 -12.15
CA LEU A 144 3.04 -7.88 -12.90
C LEU A 144 4.36 -7.79 -12.13
N ALA A 145 4.32 -7.45 -10.86
CA ALA A 145 5.50 -7.36 -9.98
C ALA A 145 6.31 -8.67 -9.98
N ALA A 146 5.63 -9.81 -9.82
CA ALA A 146 6.25 -11.13 -9.90
C ALA A 146 6.92 -11.36 -11.26
N MET A 147 6.24 -11.03 -12.37
CA MET A 147 6.79 -11.16 -13.72
C MET A 147 8.03 -10.28 -13.91
N TYR A 148 8.01 -9.01 -13.45
CA TYR A 148 9.18 -8.12 -13.56
C TYR A 148 10.37 -8.64 -12.73
N HIS A 149 10.13 -9.21 -11.55
CA HIS A 149 11.17 -9.88 -10.78
C HIS A 149 11.77 -11.06 -11.54
N HIS A 150 10.95 -12.05 -11.91
CA HIS A 150 11.44 -13.29 -12.50
C HIS A 150 12.07 -13.09 -13.89
N ARG A 151 11.57 -12.12 -14.66
CA ARG A 151 12.06 -11.88 -16.01
C ARG A 151 13.25 -10.93 -16.07
N TYR A 152 13.30 -9.95 -15.19
CA TYR A 152 14.27 -8.85 -15.26
C TYR A 152 15.14 -8.70 -14.00
N GLY A 153 14.91 -9.50 -12.96
CA GLY A 153 15.71 -9.47 -11.73
C GLY A 153 15.45 -8.24 -10.85
N MET A 154 14.35 -7.51 -11.08
CA MET A 154 14.00 -6.35 -10.25
C MET A 154 13.55 -6.80 -8.85
N ASP A 155 13.95 -6.08 -7.82
CA ASP A 155 13.31 -6.22 -6.50
C ASP A 155 11.89 -5.66 -6.56
N ALA A 156 10.89 -6.48 -6.24
CA ALA A 156 9.48 -6.13 -6.32
C ALA A 156 8.76 -6.52 -5.02
N ILE A 157 8.41 -5.53 -4.21
CA ILE A 157 7.75 -5.74 -2.91
C ILE A 157 6.32 -5.22 -3.00
N CYS A 158 5.34 -6.10 -2.82
CA CYS A 158 3.92 -5.78 -2.80
C CYS A 158 3.43 -5.72 -1.35
N LEU A 159 3.04 -4.55 -0.88
CA LEU A 159 2.53 -4.35 0.47
C LEU A 159 1.00 -4.35 0.47
N ARG A 160 0.38 -5.42 0.95
CA ARG A 160 -1.06 -5.50 1.21
C ARG A 160 -1.39 -4.68 2.45
N ILE A 161 -1.50 -3.36 2.25
CA ILE A 161 -1.80 -2.41 3.32
C ILE A 161 -3.25 -2.60 3.77
N LEU A 162 -3.46 -2.65 5.08
CA LEU A 162 -4.77 -2.66 5.69
C LEU A 162 -5.29 -1.21 5.86
N SER A 163 -5.70 -0.79 7.04
CA SER A 163 -6.33 0.51 7.28
C SER A 163 -5.28 1.56 7.68
N CYS A 164 -4.67 2.23 6.68
CA CYS A 164 -3.63 3.24 6.93
C CYS A 164 -4.25 4.65 7.07
N PHE A 165 -4.42 5.11 8.30
CA PHE A 165 -5.02 6.40 8.66
C PHE A 165 -4.29 7.03 9.84
N PRO A 166 -4.42 8.37 10.06
CA PRO A 166 -3.82 9.04 11.22
C PRO A 166 -4.24 8.44 12.57
N ARG A 167 -5.49 7.94 12.66
CA ARG A 167 -6.04 7.19 13.80
C ARG A 167 -7.10 6.20 13.31
N PRO A 168 -7.43 5.16 14.09
CA PRO A 168 -8.56 4.28 13.79
C PRO A 168 -9.86 5.07 13.66
N GLN A 169 -10.67 4.78 12.63
CA GLN A 169 -11.92 5.49 12.33
C GLN A 169 -13.19 4.69 12.64
N ASN A 170 -13.04 3.41 12.98
CA ASN A 170 -14.14 2.52 13.37
C ASN A 170 -13.61 1.31 14.14
N VAL A 171 -14.51 0.51 14.72
CA VAL A 171 -14.15 -0.64 15.57
C VAL A 171 -13.36 -1.73 14.83
N ARG A 172 -13.55 -1.91 13.52
CA ARG A 172 -12.77 -2.84 12.72
C ARG A 172 -11.29 -2.42 12.66
N MET A 173 -11.04 -1.12 12.61
CA MET A 173 -9.67 -0.60 12.57
C MET A 173 -8.89 -0.83 13.86
N LEU A 174 -9.54 -1.15 14.97
CA LEU A 174 -8.84 -1.60 16.19
C LEU A 174 -8.03 -2.89 15.95
N SER A 175 -8.39 -3.66 14.92
CA SER A 175 -7.65 -4.87 14.51
C SER A 175 -6.78 -4.66 13.26
N THR A 176 -7.10 -3.68 12.42
CA THR A 176 -6.53 -3.56 11.06
C THR A 176 -5.76 -2.27 10.83
N TRP A 177 -5.62 -1.42 11.82
CA TRP A 177 -4.94 -0.14 11.69
C TRP A 177 -3.46 -0.30 11.41
N LEU A 178 -2.97 0.49 10.47
CA LEU A 178 -1.56 0.78 10.24
C LEU A 178 -1.35 2.26 10.55
N SER A 179 -0.60 2.54 11.61
CA SER A 179 -0.28 3.91 12.00
C SER A 179 0.59 4.59 10.94
N PRO A 180 0.61 5.93 10.90
CA PRO A 180 1.55 6.65 10.06
C PRO A 180 3.03 6.33 10.38
N ASP A 181 3.37 6.14 11.66
CA ASP A 181 4.74 5.86 12.08
C ASP A 181 5.15 4.44 11.73
N ASP A 182 4.29 3.45 11.94
CA ASP A 182 4.51 2.08 11.48
C ASP A 182 4.51 1.96 9.95
N ALA A 183 3.71 2.75 9.24
CA ALA A 183 3.82 2.84 7.79
C ALA A 183 5.22 3.33 7.39
N GLY A 184 5.75 4.35 8.05
CA GLY A 184 7.12 4.82 7.85
C GLY A 184 8.15 3.72 8.09
N ARG A 185 8.05 2.97 9.20
CA ARG A 185 8.94 1.83 9.53
C ARG A 185 8.85 0.73 8.47
N LEU A 186 7.64 0.38 8.02
CA LEU A 186 7.42 -0.66 7.01
C LEU A 186 8.06 -0.29 5.66
N PHE A 187 7.82 0.92 5.17
CA PHE A 187 8.41 1.36 3.91
C PHE A 187 9.93 1.52 4.01
N GLU A 188 10.45 1.97 5.16
CA GLU A 188 11.89 2.03 5.40
C GLU A 188 12.52 0.64 5.43
N ALA A 189 11.88 -0.36 6.06
CA ALA A 189 12.31 -1.75 6.02
C ALA A 189 12.38 -2.27 4.58
N CYS A 190 11.37 -1.97 3.75
CA CYS A 190 11.37 -2.35 2.33
C CYS A 190 12.49 -1.66 1.53
N LEU A 191 12.80 -0.39 1.82
CA LEU A 191 13.89 0.34 1.17
C LEU A 191 15.27 -0.21 1.55
N SER A 192 15.43 -0.67 2.79
CA SER A 192 16.70 -1.10 3.38
C SER A 192 16.99 -2.59 3.22
N ALA A 193 15.97 -3.41 2.89
CA ALA A 193 16.12 -4.86 2.74
C ALA A 193 17.19 -5.23 1.70
N GLU A 194 18.11 -6.12 2.04
CA GLU A 194 19.14 -6.62 1.12
C GLU A 194 18.54 -7.63 0.14
N ARG A 195 18.51 -7.26 -1.16
CA ARG A 195 18.04 -8.13 -2.25
C ARG A 195 16.76 -8.92 -1.90
N PRO A 196 15.66 -8.22 -1.57
CA PRO A 196 14.44 -8.88 -1.12
C PRO A 196 13.81 -9.78 -2.20
N GLY A 197 14.10 -9.54 -3.47
CA GLY A 197 13.50 -10.26 -4.58
C GLY A 197 12.02 -9.92 -4.74
N PHE A 198 11.19 -10.94 -5.05
CA PHE A 198 9.74 -10.77 -5.06
C PHE A 198 9.17 -11.09 -3.67
N ARG A 199 8.40 -10.16 -3.12
CA ARG A 199 7.73 -10.31 -1.82
C ARG A 199 6.30 -9.81 -1.88
N VAL A 200 5.42 -10.52 -1.15
CA VAL A 200 4.07 -10.05 -0.81
C VAL A 200 4.00 -10.06 0.72
N ALA A 201 3.79 -8.90 1.32
CA ALA A 201 3.74 -8.74 2.78
C ALA A 201 2.54 -7.87 3.19
N TYR A 202 2.07 -8.03 4.42
CA TYR A 202 1.00 -7.19 4.95
C TYR A 202 1.55 -5.99 5.71
N GLY A 203 0.82 -4.86 5.61
CA GLY A 203 1.06 -3.65 6.38
C GLY A 203 -0.04 -3.45 7.42
N VAL A 204 0.30 -3.65 8.70
CA VAL A 204 -0.56 -3.46 9.87
C VAL A 204 0.31 -3.18 11.08
N SER A 205 -0.18 -2.39 12.05
CA SER A 205 0.49 -2.12 13.33
C SER A 205 0.38 -3.30 14.30
N ALA A 206 1.08 -3.21 15.44
CA ALA A 206 1.08 -4.24 16.50
C ALA A 206 -0.23 -4.23 17.33
N ASN A 207 -1.38 -4.18 16.65
CA ASN A 207 -2.66 -4.04 17.31
C ASN A 207 -2.98 -5.21 18.24
N THR A 208 -3.29 -4.92 19.51
CA THR A 208 -3.71 -5.92 20.53
C THR A 208 -4.87 -6.78 20.03
N ARG A 209 -5.83 -6.18 19.28
CA ARG A 209 -6.97 -6.89 18.67
C ARG A 209 -6.66 -7.43 17.26
N GLY A 210 -5.37 -7.55 16.90
CA GLY A 210 -4.87 -7.97 15.60
C GLY A 210 -5.03 -9.46 15.32
N GLY A 211 -4.02 -10.04 14.62
CA GLY A 211 -4.00 -11.46 14.26
C GLY A 211 -4.83 -11.81 13.03
N TRP A 212 -5.23 -10.81 12.23
CA TRP A 212 -6.03 -11.02 11.01
C TRP A 212 -5.18 -11.47 9.82
N VAL A 213 -3.90 -11.09 9.80
CA VAL A 213 -2.96 -11.37 8.70
C VAL A 213 -1.61 -11.84 9.27
N SER A 214 -0.87 -12.59 8.46
CA SER A 214 0.51 -12.93 8.74
C SER A 214 1.40 -11.68 8.67
N LEU A 215 2.42 -11.62 9.53
CA LEU A 215 3.50 -10.63 9.44
C LEU A 215 4.84 -11.28 9.11
N ALA A 216 4.86 -12.56 8.71
CA ALA A 216 6.10 -13.31 8.51
C ALA A 216 7.00 -12.65 7.46
N GLU A 217 6.45 -12.28 6.30
CA GLU A 217 7.22 -11.63 5.23
C GLU A 217 7.60 -10.18 5.58
N ALA A 218 6.71 -9.43 6.25
CA ALA A 218 7.05 -8.09 6.71
C ALA A 218 8.20 -8.11 7.73
N ASN A 219 8.16 -9.04 8.69
CA ASN A 219 9.23 -9.24 9.66
C ASN A 219 10.54 -9.68 8.98
N ALA A 220 10.46 -10.55 7.97
CA ALA A 220 11.63 -10.97 7.18
C ALA A 220 12.27 -9.81 6.39
N LEU A 221 11.50 -8.77 6.04
CA LEU A 221 12.01 -7.52 5.47
C LEU A 221 12.65 -6.59 6.52
N GLY A 222 12.50 -6.91 7.81
CA GLY A 222 13.00 -6.10 8.92
C GLY A 222 11.95 -5.17 9.55
N TYR A 223 10.67 -5.30 9.16
CA TYR A 223 9.60 -4.52 9.77
C TYR A 223 9.31 -4.98 11.20
N GLN A 224 9.28 -4.02 12.11
CA GLN A 224 8.92 -4.22 13.51
C GLN A 224 7.88 -3.16 13.88
N PRO A 225 6.57 -3.49 13.88
CA PRO A 225 5.53 -2.56 14.28
C PRO A 225 5.60 -2.25 15.79
N GLU A 226 5.30 -1.01 16.15
CA GLU A 226 5.37 -0.55 17.54
C GLU A 226 4.04 0.04 18.04
N ASP A 227 3.22 0.56 17.11
CA ASP A 227 1.99 1.26 17.47
C ASP A 227 0.81 0.28 17.63
N ASP A 228 -0.13 0.66 18.49
CA ASP A 228 -1.31 -0.14 18.82
C ASP A 228 -2.58 0.72 18.80
N ALA A 229 -3.57 0.28 18.04
CA ALA A 229 -4.89 0.91 17.98
C ALA A 229 -5.64 0.87 19.34
N GLU A 230 -5.24 0.00 20.27
CA GLU A 230 -5.86 -0.09 21.60
C GLU A 230 -5.82 1.22 22.36
N ALA A 231 -4.83 2.08 22.10
CA ALA A 231 -4.76 3.44 22.66
C ALA A 231 -5.99 4.31 22.32
N TYR A 232 -6.72 3.97 21.26
CA TYR A 232 -7.93 4.68 20.80
C TYR A 232 -9.22 3.88 21.08
N ALA A 233 -9.13 2.67 21.66
CA ALA A 233 -10.27 1.77 21.75
C ALA A 233 -11.47 2.38 22.49
N ALA A 234 -11.22 3.04 23.62
CA ALA A 234 -12.29 3.65 24.43
C ALA A 234 -13.08 4.72 23.64
N GLU A 235 -12.36 5.58 22.89
CA GLU A 235 -13.00 6.64 22.07
C GLU A 235 -13.77 6.02 20.91
N VAL A 236 -13.15 5.08 20.17
CA VAL A 236 -13.75 4.44 18.99
C VAL A 236 -14.99 3.63 19.38
N ILE A 237 -14.95 2.89 20.49
CA ILE A 237 -16.11 2.11 21.00
C ILE A 237 -17.22 3.02 21.48
N ALA A 238 -16.91 4.13 22.15
CA ALA A 238 -17.92 5.10 22.58
C ALA A 238 -18.66 5.74 21.38
N GLU A 239 -17.98 5.93 20.24
CA GLU A 239 -18.55 6.52 19.03
C GLU A 239 -19.31 5.51 18.16
N HIS A 240 -18.80 4.27 18.03
CA HIS A 240 -19.27 3.28 17.04
C HIS A 240 -19.90 2.02 17.66
N GLY A 241 -19.92 1.88 18.99
CA GLY A 241 -20.35 0.66 19.69
C GLY A 241 -19.26 -0.41 19.77
N GLU A 242 -19.56 -1.49 20.48
CA GLU A 242 -18.66 -2.66 20.57
C GLU A 242 -18.57 -3.41 19.23
N PRO A 243 -17.42 -4.03 18.92
CA PRO A 243 -17.30 -4.86 17.73
C PRO A 243 -18.28 -6.02 17.74
N ASP A 244 -19.18 -6.09 16.76
CA ASP A 244 -20.12 -7.19 16.60
C ASP A 244 -19.53 -8.26 15.66
N PRO A 245 -19.25 -9.49 16.12
CA PRO A 245 -18.75 -10.58 15.28
C PRO A 245 -19.71 -10.98 14.17
N ASP A 246 -20.99 -10.73 14.32
CA ASP A 246 -22.04 -11.07 13.35
C ASP A 246 -22.25 -9.97 12.30
N ASP A 247 -21.64 -8.79 12.49
CA ASP A 247 -21.64 -7.73 11.50
C ASP A 247 -21.03 -8.24 10.18
N PRO A 248 -21.74 -8.12 9.05
CA PRO A 248 -21.23 -8.51 7.73
C PRO A 248 -19.84 -7.92 7.40
N VAL A 249 -19.55 -6.70 7.88
CA VAL A 249 -18.26 -6.02 7.70
C VAL A 249 -17.12 -6.73 8.44
N GLN A 250 -17.43 -7.52 9.48
CA GLN A 250 -16.43 -8.26 10.28
C GLN A 250 -16.15 -9.69 9.74
N ARG A 251 -16.94 -10.16 8.74
CA ARG A 251 -16.87 -11.56 8.26
C ARG A 251 -15.66 -11.83 7.38
N TYR A 252 -15.20 -10.80 6.64
CA TYR A 252 -14.15 -10.93 5.65
C TYR A 252 -13.06 -9.87 5.85
N LEU A 253 -11.88 -10.17 5.34
CA LEU A 253 -10.73 -9.25 5.42
C LEU A 253 -10.99 -7.91 4.70
N GLY A 254 -11.82 -7.88 3.67
CA GLY A 254 -12.14 -6.68 2.89
C GLY A 254 -13.13 -5.72 3.55
N GLY A 255 -13.82 -6.15 4.62
CA GLY A 255 -14.76 -5.28 5.33
C GLY A 255 -15.91 -4.79 4.45
N GLU A 256 -16.18 -3.49 4.46
CA GLU A 256 -17.27 -2.84 3.69
C GLU A 256 -17.23 -3.14 2.20
N PHE A 257 -16.04 -3.39 1.63
CA PHE A 257 -15.89 -3.72 0.20
C PHE A 257 -16.38 -5.13 -0.16
N THR A 258 -16.75 -5.95 0.81
CA THR A 258 -17.38 -7.27 0.60
C THR A 258 -18.91 -7.22 0.66
N LEU A 259 -19.49 -6.06 0.93
CA LEU A 259 -20.93 -5.85 0.92
C LEU A 259 -21.48 -5.85 -0.54
N PRO A 260 -22.82 -5.92 -0.71
CA PRO A 260 -23.44 -5.74 -2.03
C PRO A 260 -22.94 -4.46 -2.72
N GLN A 261 -22.80 -4.52 -4.06
CA GLN A 261 -22.16 -3.47 -4.88
C GLN A 261 -22.73 -2.06 -4.64
N GLU A 262 -24.04 -1.95 -4.34
CA GLU A 262 -24.73 -0.67 -4.09
C GLU A 262 -24.34 -0.03 -2.75
N GLN A 263 -23.80 -0.81 -1.84
CA GLN A 263 -23.38 -0.38 -0.48
C GLN A 263 -21.88 -0.08 -0.39
N ILE A 264 -21.11 -0.40 -1.43
CA ILE A 264 -19.67 -0.18 -1.43
C ILE A 264 -19.39 1.33 -1.58
N PRO A 265 -18.57 1.93 -0.71
CA PRO A 265 -18.16 3.33 -0.84
C PRO A 265 -17.41 3.56 -2.17
N ARG A 266 -17.91 4.46 -3.02
CA ARG A 266 -17.26 4.87 -4.26
C ARG A 266 -16.45 6.15 -4.03
N ARG A 267 -15.26 6.22 -4.61
CA ARG A 267 -14.36 7.38 -4.52
C ARG A 267 -13.96 7.92 -5.90
#